data_93b74789354871a04d18d7f367aba956
#
_entry.id   93b74789354871a04d18d7f367aba956
#
_cell.length_a   1.000
_cell.length_b   1.000
_cell.length_c   1.000
_cell.angle_alpha   90.00
_cell.angle_beta   90.00
_cell.angle_gamma   90.00
#
_symmetry.space_group_name_H-M   'P 1'
#
loop_
_entity.id
_entity.type
_entity.pdbx_description
1 polymer ?
#
loop_
_entity_poly.entity_id
_entity_poly.type
_entity_poly.pdbx_seq_one_letter_code
_entity_poly.pdbx_strand_id
1 'polypeptide(L)'
;MKAYRTSKDRVVFFRPEENARRMQRGADRLKMPPVPESIFVDAVEQCVQANLRWLPPMGRGAMYVRPLLMGSGPILGVAPAPSYRFLVYVTPVGPYFKGGVKTIDLLISDIYHRAAPGGSGGVKAIGNYAPGMMPSKDAKAKGYAEIIYLDAETHTCIEEVGAANFFCVKDGVLY
;
A
#
# COMPACT_ATOMS: atom_id res chain seq x y z
N MET A 1 0.55 1.65 -6.59
CA MET A 1 -0.36 1.95 -7.73
C MET A 1 -0.22 0.87 -8.79
N LYS A 2 -1.04 0.88 -9.85
CA LYS A 2 -0.99 -0.10 -10.93
C LYS A 2 -1.14 0.60 -12.28
N ALA A 3 -0.49 0.05 -13.31
CA ALA A 3 -0.74 0.37 -14.70
C ALA A 3 -1.55 -0.76 -15.34
N TYR A 4 -2.47 -0.42 -16.21
CA TYR A 4 -3.38 -1.35 -16.88
C TYR A 4 -3.34 -1.16 -18.38
N ARG A 5 -3.51 -2.26 -19.12
CA ARG A 5 -3.74 -2.23 -20.56
C ARG A 5 -5.23 -2.20 -20.85
N THR A 6 -5.67 -1.28 -21.70
CA THR A 6 -7.07 -1.17 -22.12
C THR A 6 -7.36 -2.02 -23.35
N SER A 7 -8.65 -2.16 -23.73
CA SER A 7 -9.07 -2.83 -24.96
C SER A 7 -8.57 -2.16 -26.26
N LYS A 8 -8.18 -0.87 -26.16
CA LYS A 8 -7.58 -0.12 -27.28
C LYS A 8 -6.05 -0.11 -27.23
N ASP A 9 -5.46 -1.06 -26.53
CA ASP A 9 -4.01 -1.21 -26.31
C ASP A 9 -3.31 0.02 -25.67
N ARG A 10 -4.07 0.91 -25.04
CA ARG A 10 -3.52 2.03 -24.30
C ARG A 10 -3.09 1.58 -22.91
N VAL A 11 -2.03 2.18 -22.39
CA VAL A 11 -1.60 2.04 -21.00
C VAL A 11 -2.14 3.19 -20.16
N VAL A 12 -2.77 2.88 -19.04
CA VAL A 12 -3.43 3.87 -18.19
C VAL A 12 -3.05 3.68 -16.72
N PHE A 13 -2.97 4.80 -16.02
CA PHE A 13 -2.89 4.90 -14.56
C PHE A 13 -4.14 5.55 -14.03
N PHE A 14 -4.46 5.28 -12.78
CA PHE A 14 -5.51 6.00 -12.08
C PHE A 14 -4.90 6.99 -11.09
N ARG A 15 -5.03 8.29 -11.38
CA ARG A 15 -4.66 9.42 -10.52
C ARG A 15 -3.26 9.28 -9.90
N PRO A 16 -2.18 9.23 -10.69
CA PRO A 16 -0.81 9.09 -10.18
C PRO A 16 -0.41 10.27 -9.29
N GLU A 17 -0.94 11.48 -9.54
CA GLU A 17 -0.70 12.70 -8.77
C GLU A 17 -1.12 12.53 -7.29
N GLU A 18 -2.24 11.86 -7.03
CA GLU A 18 -2.68 11.59 -5.65
C GLU A 18 -1.75 10.64 -4.91
N ASN A 19 -1.08 9.75 -5.64
CA ASN A 19 -0.05 8.89 -5.05
C ASN A 19 1.21 9.70 -4.71
N ALA A 20 1.56 10.70 -5.56
CA ALA A 20 2.65 11.65 -5.30
C ALA A 20 2.36 12.47 -4.04
N ARG A 21 1.18 13.09 -3.95
CA ARG A 21 0.75 13.89 -2.79
C ARG A 21 0.71 13.06 -1.50
N ARG A 22 0.28 11.80 -1.59
CA ARG A 22 0.33 10.88 -0.44
C ARG A 22 1.78 10.61 0.00
N MET A 23 2.71 10.41 -0.94
CA MET A 23 4.13 10.25 -0.61
C MET A 23 4.72 11.52 0.02
N GLN A 24 4.35 12.69 -0.47
CA GLN A 24 4.78 13.97 0.11
C GLN A 24 4.32 14.14 1.56
N ARG A 25 3.04 13.84 1.86
CA ARG A 25 2.54 13.84 3.25
C ARG A 25 3.29 12.85 4.13
N GLY A 26 3.63 11.67 3.60
CA GLY A 26 4.45 10.68 4.30
C GLY A 26 5.88 11.16 4.54
N ALA A 27 6.49 11.79 3.55
CA ALA A 27 7.82 12.38 3.66
C ALA A 27 7.89 13.46 4.74
N ASP A 28 6.92 14.37 4.75
CA ASP A 28 6.85 15.43 5.77
C ASP A 28 6.71 14.84 7.19
N ARG A 29 5.84 13.86 7.39
CA ARG A 29 5.67 13.19 8.70
C ARG A 29 6.94 12.52 9.19
N LEU A 30 7.78 12.01 8.28
CA LEU A 30 9.03 11.31 8.58
C LEU A 30 10.27 12.23 8.44
N LYS A 31 10.06 13.55 8.24
CA LYS A 31 11.13 14.54 8.05
C LYS A 31 12.09 14.21 6.91
N MET A 32 11.53 13.67 5.83
CA MET A 32 12.23 13.43 4.57
C MET A 32 11.91 14.54 3.58
N PRO A 33 12.82 14.92 2.66
CA PRO A 33 12.51 15.87 1.60
C PRO A 33 11.42 15.29 0.68
N PRO A 34 10.36 16.06 0.36
CA PRO A 34 9.30 15.59 -0.50
C PRO A 34 9.79 15.47 -1.95
N VAL A 35 9.37 14.41 -2.64
CA VAL A 35 9.59 14.28 -4.08
C VAL A 35 8.58 15.18 -4.80
N PRO A 36 9.01 16.11 -5.70
CA PRO A 36 8.10 16.90 -6.51
C PRO A 36 7.11 16.05 -7.30
N GLU A 37 5.86 16.48 -7.40
CA GLU A 37 4.80 15.73 -8.10
C GLU A 37 5.18 15.40 -9.54
N SER A 38 5.76 16.36 -10.27
CA SER A 38 6.22 16.17 -11.64
C SER A 38 7.31 15.09 -11.76
N ILE A 39 8.28 15.08 -10.86
CA ILE A 39 9.34 14.06 -10.84
C ILE A 39 8.76 12.69 -10.52
N PHE A 40 7.80 12.62 -9.61
CA PHE A 40 7.14 11.35 -9.26
C PHE A 40 6.38 10.77 -10.45
N VAL A 41 5.56 11.58 -11.12
CA VAL A 41 4.74 11.14 -12.26
C VAL A 41 5.64 10.73 -13.43
N ASP A 42 6.61 11.58 -13.79
CA ASP A 42 7.56 11.33 -14.86
C ASP A 42 8.36 10.02 -14.64
N ALA A 43 8.89 9.81 -13.45
CA ALA A 43 9.62 8.59 -13.10
C ALA A 43 8.74 7.32 -13.19
N VAL A 44 7.46 7.43 -12.78
CA VAL A 44 6.50 6.32 -12.91
C VAL A 44 6.22 6.02 -14.38
N GLU A 45 5.96 7.03 -15.19
CA GLU A 45 5.70 6.86 -16.63
C GLU A 45 6.90 6.26 -17.35
N GLN A 46 8.09 6.80 -17.16
CA GLN A 46 9.32 6.27 -17.75
C GLN A 46 9.59 4.83 -17.34
N CYS A 47 9.41 4.50 -16.05
CA CYS A 47 9.63 3.14 -15.57
C CYS A 47 8.66 2.14 -16.22
N VAL A 48 7.38 2.49 -16.34
CA VAL A 48 6.40 1.64 -17.01
C VAL A 48 6.69 1.55 -18.50
N GLN A 49 7.01 2.65 -19.17
CA GLN A 49 7.36 2.69 -20.59
C GLN A 49 8.54 1.77 -20.91
N ALA A 50 9.58 1.79 -20.10
CA ALA A 50 10.76 0.94 -20.27
C ALA A 50 10.45 -0.56 -20.05
N ASN A 51 9.32 -0.88 -19.42
CA ASN A 51 8.92 -2.25 -19.06
C ASN A 51 7.61 -2.72 -19.72
N LEU A 52 7.14 -2.06 -20.78
CA LEU A 52 5.86 -2.37 -21.43
C LEU A 52 5.72 -3.83 -21.87
N ARG A 53 6.81 -4.48 -22.23
CA ARG A 53 6.84 -5.92 -22.62
C ARG A 53 6.33 -6.84 -21.49
N TRP A 54 6.40 -6.39 -20.24
CA TRP A 54 5.97 -7.14 -19.06
C TRP A 54 4.58 -6.76 -18.56
N LEU A 55 3.94 -5.75 -19.16
CA LEU A 55 2.59 -5.35 -18.82
C LEU A 55 1.59 -6.41 -19.33
N PRO A 56 0.85 -7.08 -18.41
CA PRO A 56 -0.11 -8.10 -18.80
C PRO A 56 -1.17 -7.56 -19.76
N PRO A 57 -1.68 -8.41 -20.68
CA PRO A 57 -2.83 -8.07 -21.50
C PRO A 57 -4.06 -7.73 -20.65
N MET A 58 -5.00 -6.97 -21.24
CA MET A 58 -6.27 -6.65 -20.58
C MET A 58 -6.96 -7.91 -20.04
N GLY A 59 -7.46 -7.84 -18.82
CA GLY A 59 -8.16 -8.94 -18.14
C GLY A 59 -7.25 -10.05 -17.58
N ARG A 60 -5.94 -10.03 -17.88
CA ARG A 60 -4.97 -11.03 -17.36
C ARG A 60 -4.20 -10.57 -16.14
N GLY A 61 -4.28 -9.29 -15.79
CA GLY A 61 -3.57 -8.72 -14.66
C GLY A 61 -3.26 -7.24 -14.83
N ALA A 62 -2.23 -6.79 -14.14
CA ALA A 62 -1.75 -5.41 -14.18
C ALA A 62 -0.24 -5.37 -13.93
N MET A 63 0.37 -4.23 -14.19
CA MET A 63 1.72 -3.96 -13.72
C MET A 63 1.63 -3.21 -12.38
N TYR A 64 2.11 -3.84 -11.32
CA TYR A 64 2.24 -3.18 -10.02
C TYR A 64 3.42 -2.22 -10.07
N VAL A 65 3.20 -0.97 -9.71
CA VAL A 65 4.21 0.09 -9.69
C VAL A 65 4.46 0.49 -8.24
N ARG A 66 5.71 0.42 -7.81
CA ARG A 66 6.12 0.78 -6.46
C ARG A 66 7.13 1.92 -6.47
N PRO A 67 6.69 3.16 -6.27
CA PRO A 67 7.56 4.25 -5.89
C PRO A 67 8.02 4.05 -4.43
N LEU A 68 9.29 4.30 -4.16
CA LEU A 68 9.91 4.17 -2.85
C LEU A 68 10.82 5.37 -2.61
N LEU A 69 10.60 6.07 -1.50
CA LEU A 69 11.52 7.07 -0.97
C LEU A 69 12.18 6.50 0.28
N MET A 70 13.49 6.49 0.33
CA MET A 70 14.26 5.94 1.44
C MET A 70 15.42 6.85 1.83
N GLY A 71 15.71 6.89 3.13
CA GLY A 71 16.93 7.50 3.64
C GLY A 71 18.14 6.63 3.38
N SER A 72 19.30 7.25 3.21
CA SER A 72 20.59 6.58 3.00
C SER A 72 21.73 7.41 3.58
N GLY A 73 22.90 6.77 3.75
CA GLY A 73 24.11 7.40 4.28
C GLY A 73 24.56 6.82 5.61
N PRO A 74 25.77 7.16 6.04
CA PRO A 74 26.41 6.61 7.25
C PRO A 74 25.86 7.29 8.52
N ILE A 75 24.78 6.77 9.08
CA ILE A 75 24.20 7.25 10.34
C ILE A 75 23.73 6.08 11.20
N LEU A 76 24.03 6.11 12.50
CA LEU A 76 23.61 5.12 13.48
C LEU A 76 22.50 5.65 14.40
N GLY A 77 22.39 6.96 14.54
CA GLY A 77 21.41 7.60 15.41
C GLY A 77 19.99 7.60 14.83
N VAL A 78 18.99 7.80 15.71
CA VAL A 78 17.61 8.06 15.31
C VAL A 78 17.50 9.54 14.91
N ALA A 79 17.73 9.80 13.63
CA ALA A 79 17.67 11.14 13.04
C ALA A 79 17.31 11.06 11.56
N PRO A 80 16.89 12.17 10.92
CA PRO A 80 16.76 12.23 9.48
C PRO A 80 18.07 11.83 8.79
N ALA A 81 17.96 11.06 7.71
CA ALA A 81 19.13 10.58 6.98
C ALA A 81 19.89 11.74 6.30
N PRO A 82 21.23 11.64 6.12
CA PRO A 82 22.03 12.67 5.47
C PRO A 82 21.77 12.76 3.96
N SER A 83 21.22 11.71 3.35
CA SER A 83 20.83 11.68 1.94
C SER A 83 19.61 10.80 1.74
N TYR A 84 18.97 10.94 0.56
CA TYR A 84 17.74 10.21 0.24
C TYR A 84 17.79 9.69 -1.18
N ARG A 85 17.09 8.60 -1.43
CA ARG A 85 16.93 8.01 -2.75
C ARG A 85 15.46 7.84 -3.06
N PHE A 86 15.03 8.30 -4.24
CA PHE A 86 13.75 7.99 -4.82
C PHE A 86 13.93 6.94 -5.91
N LEU A 87 13.17 5.86 -5.83
CA LEU A 87 13.23 4.72 -6.74
C LEU A 87 11.83 4.37 -7.21
N VAL A 88 11.70 3.94 -8.46
CA VAL A 88 10.47 3.35 -8.98
C VAL A 88 10.81 1.99 -9.57
N TYR A 89 10.06 0.96 -9.20
CA TYR A 89 10.18 -0.35 -9.81
C TYR A 89 8.82 -0.98 -10.06
N VAL A 90 8.77 -1.92 -10.98
CA VAL A 90 7.54 -2.54 -11.47
C VAL A 90 7.62 -4.05 -11.44
N THR A 91 6.46 -4.71 -11.31
CA THR A 91 6.33 -6.16 -11.45
C THR A 91 4.96 -6.51 -12.02
N PRO A 92 4.86 -7.48 -12.96
CA PRO A 92 3.57 -7.99 -13.39
C PRO A 92 2.87 -8.72 -12.23
N VAL A 93 1.57 -8.51 -12.09
CA VAL A 93 0.74 -9.16 -11.08
C VAL A 93 -0.55 -9.67 -11.71
N GLY A 94 -0.96 -10.86 -11.30
CA GLY A 94 -2.26 -11.43 -11.64
C GLY A 94 -3.41 -10.83 -10.83
N PRO A 95 -4.62 -11.39 -10.98
CA PRO A 95 -5.75 -11.04 -10.13
C PRO A 95 -5.43 -11.29 -8.65
N TYR A 96 -5.90 -10.39 -7.79
CA TYR A 96 -5.66 -10.52 -6.35
C TYR A 96 -6.32 -11.80 -5.78
N PHE A 97 -7.55 -12.07 -6.20
CA PHE A 97 -8.25 -13.32 -5.86
C PHE A 97 -8.22 -14.28 -7.04
N LYS A 98 -7.54 -15.41 -6.88
CA LYS A 98 -7.56 -16.50 -7.86
C LYS A 98 -8.95 -17.15 -7.83
N GLY A 99 -9.65 -17.12 -8.96
CA GLY A 99 -11.00 -17.72 -9.07
C GLY A 99 -12.17 -16.77 -8.80
N GLY A 100 -11.95 -15.45 -8.80
CA GLY A 100 -12.98 -14.43 -8.66
C GLY A 100 -13.32 -14.04 -7.22
N VAL A 101 -14.44 -13.35 -7.04
CA VAL A 101 -14.91 -12.93 -5.71
C VAL A 101 -15.45 -14.14 -4.95
N LYS A 102 -14.91 -14.35 -3.75
CA LYS A 102 -15.32 -15.43 -2.82
C LYS A 102 -15.47 -14.86 -1.43
N THR A 103 -16.36 -15.46 -0.64
CA THR A 103 -16.40 -15.23 0.81
C THR A 103 -15.11 -15.74 1.45
N ILE A 104 -14.64 -15.03 2.45
CA ILE A 104 -13.46 -15.39 3.23
C ILE A 104 -13.76 -15.21 4.71
N ASP A 105 -13.10 -16.01 5.54
CA ASP A 105 -13.16 -15.87 6.99
C ASP A 105 -12.01 -15.00 7.46
N LEU A 106 -12.31 -14.06 8.35
CA LEU A 106 -11.36 -13.12 8.93
C LEU A 106 -11.30 -13.31 10.44
N LEU A 107 -10.10 -13.23 11.01
CA LEU A 107 -9.89 -13.28 12.46
C LEU A 107 -9.90 -11.86 13.03
N ILE A 108 -10.76 -11.57 13.99
CA ILE A 108 -10.69 -10.29 14.74
C ILE A 108 -9.57 -10.39 15.77
N SER A 109 -8.66 -9.42 15.75
CA SER A 109 -7.60 -9.30 16.76
C SER A 109 -8.09 -8.47 17.95
N ASP A 110 -7.96 -9.02 19.13
CA ASP A 110 -8.17 -8.37 20.41
C ASP A 110 -6.85 -7.99 21.12
N ILE A 111 -5.71 -8.41 20.56
CA ILE A 111 -4.37 -8.20 21.13
C ILE A 111 -3.54 -7.22 20.31
N TYR A 112 -3.56 -7.41 18.98
CA TYR A 112 -2.70 -6.65 18.08
C TYR A 112 -3.46 -5.50 17.44
N HIS A 113 -2.80 -4.35 17.30
CA HIS A 113 -3.32 -3.15 16.67
C HIS A 113 -2.53 -2.81 15.42
N ARG A 114 -3.20 -2.24 14.43
CA ARG A 114 -2.60 -1.81 13.17
C ARG A 114 -1.92 -0.46 13.30
N ALA A 115 -2.54 0.44 14.06
CA ALA A 115 -2.09 1.80 14.32
C ALA A 115 -2.58 2.25 15.70
N ALA A 116 -2.04 3.37 16.17
CA ALA A 116 -2.48 4.00 17.40
C ALA A 116 -2.51 5.53 17.22
N PRO A 117 -3.35 6.25 17.97
CA PRO A 117 -3.35 7.72 17.98
C PRO A 117 -1.94 8.30 18.20
N GLY A 118 -1.57 9.31 17.41
CA GLY A 118 -0.22 9.91 17.45
C GLY A 118 0.90 9.09 16.80
N GLY A 119 0.64 7.85 16.42
CA GLY A 119 1.57 6.98 15.71
C GLY A 119 1.77 7.34 14.24
N SER A 120 2.38 6.45 13.49
CA SER A 120 2.68 6.62 12.06
C SER A 120 1.66 5.97 11.11
N GLY A 121 0.53 5.48 11.64
CA GLY A 121 -0.50 4.77 10.86
C GLY A 121 -1.09 5.56 9.70
N GLY A 122 -1.19 6.88 9.84
CA GLY A 122 -1.72 7.78 8.81
C GLY A 122 -0.81 8.00 7.60
N VAL A 123 0.40 7.44 7.59
CA VAL A 123 1.34 7.54 6.46
C VAL A 123 1.74 6.16 5.96
N LYS A 124 2.10 6.07 4.67
CA LYS A 124 2.47 4.80 4.05
C LYS A 124 3.94 4.46 4.33
N ALA A 125 4.28 4.27 5.60
CA ALA A 125 5.62 3.91 6.05
C ALA A 125 5.76 2.38 6.18
N ILE A 126 6.93 1.85 5.79
CA ILE A 126 7.18 0.40 5.82
C ILE A 126 7.10 -0.17 7.24
N GLY A 127 7.51 0.60 8.25
CA GLY A 127 7.44 0.21 9.66
C GLY A 127 6.02 -0.13 10.15
N ASN A 128 4.99 0.44 9.53
CA ASN A 128 3.59 0.13 9.88
C ASN A 128 3.16 -1.29 9.48
N TYR A 129 3.91 -1.95 8.61
CA TYR A 129 3.56 -3.29 8.12
C TYR A 129 4.24 -4.41 8.91
N ALA A 130 5.42 -4.15 9.45
CA ALA A 130 6.19 -5.14 10.19
C ALA A 130 5.44 -5.74 11.39
N PRO A 131 4.76 -4.96 12.25
CA PRO A 131 3.99 -5.50 13.37
C PRO A 131 2.84 -6.45 12.98
N GLY A 132 2.30 -6.29 11.77
CA GLY A 132 1.23 -7.14 11.25
C GLY A 132 1.69 -8.50 10.71
N MET A 133 3.00 -8.74 10.57
CA MET A 133 3.51 -9.96 9.93
C MET A 133 3.23 -11.21 10.76
N MET A 134 3.49 -11.17 12.06
CA MET A 134 3.26 -12.30 12.95
C MET A 134 1.75 -12.62 13.08
N PRO A 135 0.88 -11.68 13.47
CA PRO A 135 -0.54 -11.98 13.62
C PRO A 135 -1.21 -12.43 12.31
N SER A 136 -0.82 -11.89 11.14
CA SER A 136 -1.33 -12.37 9.85
C SER A 136 -0.88 -13.82 9.55
N LYS A 137 0.36 -14.19 9.89
CA LYS A 137 0.85 -15.57 9.74
C LYS A 137 0.08 -16.53 10.65
N ASP A 138 -0.18 -16.13 11.88
CA ASP A 138 -0.88 -16.95 12.87
C ASP A 138 -2.36 -17.12 12.49
N ALA A 139 -3.02 -16.08 12.00
CA ALA A 139 -4.37 -16.15 11.47
C ALA A 139 -4.46 -17.14 10.30
N LYS A 140 -3.53 -17.08 9.36
CA LYS A 140 -3.46 -18.03 8.23
C LYS A 140 -3.20 -19.47 8.67
N ALA A 141 -2.37 -19.68 9.68
CA ALA A 141 -2.14 -21.02 10.25
C ALA A 141 -3.41 -21.62 10.89
N LYS A 142 -4.33 -20.75 11.35
CA LYS A 142 -5.65 -21.15 11.88
C LYS A 142 -6.73 -21.27 10.80
N GLY A 143 -6.40 -21.07 9.51
CA GLY A 143 -7.33 -21.19 8.39
C GLY A 143 -8.04 -19.90 7.98
N TYR A 144 -7.79 -18.77 8.65
CA TYR A 144 -8.35 -17.47 8.27
C TYR A 144 -7.58 -16.84 7.10
N ALA A 145 -8.29 -16.10 6.25
CA ALA A 145 -7.66 -15.46 5.10
C ALA A 145 -6.81 -14.25 5.50
N GLU A 146 -7.26 -13.46 6.49
CA GLU A 146 -6.58 -12.26 6.98
C GLU A 146 -7.14 -11.90 8.37
N ILE A 147 -6.62 -10.82 8.94
CA ILE A 147 -6.96 -10.34 10.28
C ILE A 147 -7.69 -8.99 10.23
N ILE A 148 -8.71 -8.80 11.05
CA ILE A 148 -9.34 -7.51 11.33
C ILE A 148 -8.67 -6.93 12.58
N TYR A 149 -8.18 -5.71 12.47
CA TYR A 149 -7.66 -4.95 13.60
C TYR A 149 -8.72 -4.02 14.14
N LEU A 150 -8.83 -3.96 15.47
CA LEU A 150 -9.66 -3.01 16.17
C LEU A 150 -8.83 -1.77 16.55
N ASP A 151 -9.52 -0.68 16.82
CA ASP A 151 -8.91 0.56 17.29
C ASP A 151 -8.14 0.34 18.60
N ALA A 152 -6.99 1.02 18.72
CA ALA A 152 -6.08 0.82 19.87
C ALA A 152 -6.54 1.52 21.16
N GLU A 153 -7.59 2.34 21.12
CA GLU A 153 -8.09 3.07 22.26
C GLU A 153 -9.23 2.35 22.97
N THR A 154 -10.23 1.92 22.20
CA THR A 154 -11.46 1.35 22.77
C THR A 154 -11.61 -0.14 22.49
N HIS A 155 -10.91 -0.68 21.52
CA HIS A 155 -11.00 -2.08 21.04
C HIS A 155 -12.41 -2.46 20.55
N THR A 156 -13.19 -1.48 20.09
CA THR A 156 -14.60 -1.69 19.71
C THR A 156 -14.89 -1.36 18.25
N CYS A 157 -14.07 -0.53 17.61
CA CYS A 157 -14.27 -0.11 16.23
C CYS A 157 -13.30 -0.84 15.29
N ILE A 158 -13.81 -1.26 14.12
CA ILE A 158 -12.95 -1.80 13.06
C ILE A 158 -12.08 -0.68 12.51
N GLU A 159 -10.77 -0.88 12.53
CA GLU A 159 -9.83 0.09 12.00
C GLU A 159 -9.33 -0.30 10.60
N GLU A 160 -8.87 -1.51 10.42
CA GLU A 160 -8.34 -1.99 9.12
C GLU A 160 -8.37 -3.52 9.02
N VAL A 161 -8.39 -4.04 7.81
CA VAL A 161 -8.30 -5.47 7.52
C VAL A 161 -6.98 -5.77 6.81
N GLY A 162 -6.00 -6.24 7.55
CA GLY A 162 -4.67 -6.55 7.01
C GLY A 162 -4.06 -5.38 6.24
N ALA A 163 -3.97 -5.49 4.93
CA ALA A 163 -3.50 -4.45 4.01
C ALA A 163 -4.59 -4.00 3.02
N ALA A 164 -5.85 -4.32 3.29
CA ALA A 164 -7.00 -4.03 2.44
C ALA A 164 -7.94 -2.99 3.08
N ASN A 165 -8.60 -2.22 2.24
CA ASN A 165 -9.70 -1.37 2.69
C ASN A 165 -10.86 -2.24 3.19
N PHE A 166 -11.57 -1.75 4.18
CA PHE A 166 -12.81 -2.34 4.68
C PHE A 166 -13.99 -1.43 4.34
N PHE A 167 -15.06 -2.02 3.88
CA PHE A 167 -16.32 -1.32 3.62
C PHE A 167 -17.46 -2.13 4.23
N CYS A 168 -18.46 -1.45 4.78
CA CYS A 168 -19.67 -2.09 5.24
C CYS A 168 -20.91 -1.31 4.79
N VAL A 169 -22.03 -2.00 4.72
CA VAL A 169 -23.33 -1.39 4.46
C VAL A 169 -24.18 -1.53 5.70
N LYS A 170 -24.66 -0.42 6.22
CA LYS A 170 -25.60 -0.38 7.34
C LYS A 170 -26.73 0.59 6.99
N ASP A 171 -27.97 0.16 7.14
CA ASP A 171 -29.18 0.96 6.86
C ASP A 171 -29.17 1.57 5.45
N GLY A 172 -28.65 0.84 4.46
CA GLY A 172 -28.53 1.28 3.06
C GLY A 172 -27.40 2.27 2.77
N VAL A 173 -26.59 2.61 3.76
CA VAL A 173 -25.44 3.52 3.62
C VAL A 173 -24.14 2.72 3.58
N LEU A 174 -23.26 3.06 2.63
CA LEU A 174 -21.92 2.51 2.51
C LEU A 174 -20.94 3.31 3.39
N TYR A 175 -20.25 2.62 4.26
CA TYR A 175 -19.20 3.16 5.14
C TYR A 175 -17.83 2.61 4.75
#